data_8184fb9e2bffc3fb291eec1455aec16f
#
_entry.id   8184fb9e2bffc3fb291eec1455aec16f
#
_cell.length_a   1.000
_cell.length_b   1.000
_cell.length_c   1.000
_cell.angle_alpha   90.00
_cell.angle_beta   90.00
_cell.angle_gamma   90.00
#
_symmetry.space_group_name_H-M   'P 1'
#
loop_
_entity.id
_entity.type
_entity.pdbx_description
1 polymer ?
#
loop_
_entity_poly.entity_id
_entity_poly.type
_entity_poly.pdbx_seq_one_letter_code
_entity_poly.pdbx_strand_id
1 'polypeptide(L)'
;MPHRPPPRGAFGRPGAGAGSVVRLLPDYAGSVLWFPEPVDYAASFLDGALVSDLIRWEIGYYDSLDADFGWQSPALASAFTAEGVALALRVAVQLGTGFDVEFASYEAGVATRRFRSEFPADNPAAAAAFTALAGPDPARPRPSALTPAGRTGPPR
;
A
#
# COMPACT_ATOMS: atom_id res chain seq x y z
N MET A 1 32.04 1.81 -2.64
CA MET A 1 31.35 0.54 -2.92
C MET A 1 29.90 0.84 -3.24
N PRO A 2 29.43 0.52 -4.43
CA PRO A 2 28.03 0.71 -4.73
C PRO A 2 27.20 -0.26 -3.84
N HIS A 3 26.27 0.31 -3.09
CA HIS A 3 25.29 -0.47 -2.32
C HIS A 3 24.47 -1.31 -3.30
N ARG A 4 24.69 -2.61 -3.28
CA ARG A 4 23.80 -3.54 -3.97
C ARG A 4 22.56 -3.71 -3.08
N PRO A 5 21.36 -3.36 -3.56
CA PRO A 5 20.14 -3.62 -2.80
C PRO A 5 20.01 -5.13 -2.54
N PRO A 6 19.41 -5.53 -1.42
CA PRO A 6 19.10 -6.94 -1.17
C PRO A 6 18.32 -7.53 -2.35
N PRO A 7 18.46 -8.82 -2.63
CA PRO A 7 17.75 -9.45 -3.73
C PRO A 7 16.25 -9.18 -3.56
N ARG A 8 15.66 -8.61 -4.58
CA ARG A 8 14.20 -8.43 -4.66
C ARG A 8 13.58 -9.81 -4.46
N GLY A 9 12.98 -10.01 -3.29
CA GLY A 9 12.16 -11.20 -3.08
C GLY A 9 11.21 -11.30 -4.27
N ALA A 10 11.12 -12.48 -4.86
CA ALA A 10 10.26 -12.71 -6.00
C ALA A 10 8.79 -12.53 -5.59
N PHE A 11 8.35 -11.27 -5.58
CA PHE A 11 6.93 -10.96 -5.54
C PHE A 11 6.37 -11.39 -6.89
N GLY A 12 5.62 -12.49 -6.89
CA GLY A 12 4.96 -12.97 -8.08
C GLY A 12 4.23 -11.83 -8.79
N ARG A 13 4.19 -11.87 -10.13
CA ARG A 13 3.42 -10.91 -10.92
C ARG A 13 2.02 -10.77 -10.35
N PRO A 14 1.49 -9.55 -10.19
CA PRO A 14 0.13 -9.36 -9.76
C PRO A 14 -0.82 -10.08 -10.71
N GLY A 15 -1.56 -11.06 -10.17
CA GLY A 15 -2.64 -11.70 -10.90
C GLY A 15 -3.81 -10.74 -11.12
N ALA A 16 -4.75 -11.12 -11.98
CA ALA A 16 -5.99 -10.39 -12.21
C ALA A 16 -6.70 -10.13 -10.87
N GLY A 17 -6.85 -8.86 -10.47
CA GLY A 17 -7.34 -8.45 -9.15
C GLY A 17 -6.34 -7.62 -8.34
N ALA A 18 -5.14 -7.37 -8.86
CA ALA A 18 -4.07 -6.62 -8.19
C ALA A 18 -4.38 -5.13 -7.97
N GLY A 19 -5.43 -4.59 -8.57
CA GLY A 19 -5.79 -3.17 -8.49
C GLY A 19 -6.31 -2.69 -7.12
N SER A 20 -6.42 -3.58 -6.12
CA SER A 20 -6.91 -3.24 -4.78
C SER A 20 -6.00 -3.73 -3.65
N VAL A 21 -4.78 -4.14 -3.97
CA VAL A 21 -3.80 -4.64 -2.99
C VAL A 21 -2.73 -3.60 -2.73
N VAL A 22 -2.70 -3.06 -1.52
CA VAL A 22 -1.62 -2.21 -1.03
C VAL A 22 -0.57 -3.09 -0.38
N ARG A 23 0.69 -2.96 -0.81
CA ARG A 23 1.79 -3.71 -0.23
C ARG A 23 2.60 -2.86 0.73
N LEU A 24 3.00 -3.47 1.83
CA LEU A 24 3.80 -2.84 2.87
C LEU A 24 5.18 -3.49 2.90
N LEU A 25 6.21 -2.77 2.47
CA LEU A 25 7.60 -3.23 2.51
C LEU A 25 8.60 -2.08 2.41
N PRO A 26 9.69 -2.09 3.18
CA PRO A 26 10.83 -1.21 2.98
C PRO A 26 11.64 -1.66 1.74
N ASP A 27 11.90 -0.76 0.80
CA ASP A 27 12.70 -1.05 -0.40
C ASP A 27 13.36 0.22 -0.98
N TYR A 28 13.99 1.04 -0.13
CA TYR A 28 14.76 2.24 -0.50
C TYR A 28 14.05 3.23 -1.44
N ALA A 29 12.73 3.24 -1.43
CA ALA A 29 11.91 4.05 -2.33
C ALA A 29 11.37 5.34 -1.69
N GLY A 30 11.76 5.65 -0.46
CA GLY A 30 11.23 6.80 0.30
C GLY A 30 9.83 6.58 0.86
N SER A 31 9.23 5.44 0.62
CA SER A 31 7.96 5.00 1.17
C SER A 31 7.94 3.49 1.30
N VAL A 32 7.25 2.99 2.31
CA VAL A 32 6.99 1.55 2.50
C VAL A 32 5.66 1.11 1.90
N LEU A 33 4.89 2.06 1.36
CA LEU A 33 3.60 1.82 0.73
C LEU A 33 3.76 1.65 -0.78
N TRP A 34 3.25 0.55 -1.32
CA TRP A 34 3.32 0.22 -2.74
C TRP A 34 1.93 -0.10 -3.30
N PHE A 35 1.57 0.59 -4.44
CA PHE A 35 0.24 0.43 -5.03
C PHE A 35 0.18 0.82 -6.54
N PRO A 36 0.64 0.03 -7.49
CA PRO A 36 1.78 -0.91 -7.42
C PRO A 36 3.13 -0.20 -7.26
N GLU A 37 3.22 1.08 -7.67
CA GLU A 37 4.40 1.93 -7.49
C GLU A 37 4.48 2.46 -6.05
N PRO A 38 5.65 2.96 -5.61
CA PRO A 38 5.76 3.59 -4.30
C PRO A 38 4.79 4.75 -4.18
N VAL A 39 4.05 4.79 -3.08
CA VAL A 39 3.09 5.86 -2.78
C VAL A 39 3.73 6.87 -1.83
N ASP A 40 3.84 8.11 -2.28
CA ASP A 40 4.27 9.22 -1.42
C ASP A 40 3.32 9.34 -0.22
N TYR A 41 3.88 9.49 0.98
CA TYR A 41 3.08 9.62 2.20
C TYR A 41 2.11 10.81 2.15
N ALA A 42 2.53 11.93 1.58
CA ALA A 42 1.64 13.09 1.39
C ALA A 42 0.47 12.77 0.46
N ALA A 43 0.69 11.99 -0.58
CA ALA A 43 -0.35 11.57 -1.53
C ALA A 43 -1.26 10.47 -0.97
N SER A 44 -0.84 9.75 0.07
CA SER A 44 -1.62 8.67 0.68
C SER A 44 -2.78 9.16 1.52
N PHE A 45 -2.70 10.36 2.07
CA PHE A 45 -3.64 10.93 3.04
C PHE A 45 -3.85 10.07 4.30
N LEU A 46 -2.98 9.10 4.56
CA LEU A 46 -2.96 8.40 5.85
C LEU A 46 -2.70 9.40 6.97
N ASP A 47 -3.20 9.12 8.17
CA ASP A 47 -2.99 10.04 9.28
C ASP A 47 -1.51 10.19 9.65
N GLY A 48 -1.14 11.36 10.19
CA GLY A 48 0.25 11.70 10.45
C GLY A 48 0.92 10.79 11.49
N ALA A 49 0.18 10.27 12.45
CA ALA A 49 0.71 9.34 13.45
C ALA A 49 1.10 8.01 12.81
N LEU A 50 0.25 7.48 11.93
CA LEU A 50 0.55 6.25 11.17
C LEU A 50 1.74 6.46 10.23
N VAL A 51 1.79 7.56 9.49
CA VAL A 51 2.92 7.90 8.61
C VAL A 51 4.23 7.97 9.41
N SER A 52 4.24 8.61 10.56
CA SER A 52 5.42 8.69 11.43
C SER A 52 5.89 7.31 11.89
N ASP A 53 4.96 6.42 12.21
CA ASP A 53 5.28 5.06 12.63
C ASP A 53 5.78 4.20 11.45
N LEU A 54 5.24 4.38 10.26
CA LEU A 54 5.74 3.73 9.04
C LEU A 54 7.19 4.15 8.73
N ILE A 55 7.49 5.45 8.83
CA ILE A 55 8.85 5.97 8.62
C ILE A 55 9.81 5.39 9.67
N ARG A 56 9.41 5.37 10.93
CA ARG A 56 10.23 4.82 12.03
C ARG A 56 10.50 3.32 11.83
N TRP A 57 9.50 2.58 11.39
CA TRP A 57 9.64 1.16 11.09
C TRP A 57 10.62 0.89 9.95
N GLU A 58 10.60 1.70 8.89
CA GLU A 58 11.55 1.61 7.80
C GLU A 58 12.99 1.89 8.28
N ILE A 59 13.19 2.97 9.04
CA ILE A 59 14.50 3.31 9.63
C ILE A 59 15.00 2.16 10.51
N GLY A 60 14.14 1.64 11.38
CA GLY A 60 14.45 0.51 12.24
C GLY A 60 14.82 -0.76 11.47
N TYR A 61 14.22 -0.98 10.32
CA TYR A 61 14.60 -2.08 9.43
C TYR A 61 16.05 -1.94 8.97
N TYR A 62 16.43 -0.80 8.41
CA TYR A 62 17.79 -0.58 7.92
C TYR A 62 18.82 -0.62 9.05
N ASP A 63 18.51 -0.09 10.21
CA ASP A 63 19.37 -0.13 11.39
C ASP A 63 19.54 -1.55 11.96
N SER A 64 18.64 -2.46 11.64
CA SER A 64 18.67 -3.85 12.08
C SER A 64 19.52 -4.77 11.23
N LEU A 65 20.06 -4.26 10.14
CA LEU A 65 20.86 -5.02 9.18
C LEU A 65 22.36 -4.89 9.48
N ASP A 66 23.10 -5.99 9.24
CA ASP A 66 24.56 -5.98 9.25
C ASP A 66 25.14 -5.51 7.91
N ALA A 67 26.48 -5.54 7.80
CA ALA A 67 27.18 -5.09 6.59
C ALA A 67 26.86 -5.93 5.33
N ASP A 68 26.39 -7.16 5.51
CA ASP A 68 26.01 -8.09 4.43
C ASP A 68 24.48 -8.09 4.18
N PHE A 69 23.76 -7.10 4.73
CA PHE A 69 22.29 -6.96 4.65
C PHE A 69 21.51 -8.11 5.31
N GLY A 70 22.15 -8.88 6.20
CA GLY A 70 21.48 -9.85 7.04
C GLY A 70 20.97 -9.21 8.33
N TRP A 71 20.09 -9.89 9.02
CA TRP A 71 19.63 -9.46 10.35
C TRP A 71 20.77 -9.56 11.37
N GLN A 72 20.98 -8.51 12.15
CA GLN A 72 21.95 -8.52 13.25
C GLN A 72 21.57 -9.54 14.35
N SER A 73 20.29 -9.80 14.53
CA SER A 73 19.79 -10.83 15.44
C SER A 73 18.41 -11.35 15.03
N PRO A 74 18.05 -12.59 15.42
CA PRO A 74 16.70 -13.12 15.24
C PRO A 74 15.62 -12.28 15.94
N ALA A 75 15.94 -11.68 17.09
CA ALA A 75 15.02 -10.83 17.83
C ALA A 75 14.64 -9.58 17.05
N LEU A 76 15.57 -8.96 16.33
CA LEU A 76 15.30 -7.81 15.47
C LEU A 76 14.43 -8.20 14.27
N ALA A 77 14.64 -9.35 13.67
CA ALA A 77 13.79 -9.86 12.60
C ALA A 77 12.34 -10.09 13.09
N SER A 78 12.19 -10.70 14.26
CA SER A 78 10.89 -10.94 14.86
C SER A 78 10.15 -9.64 15.24
N ALA A 79 10.87 -8.66 15.77
CA ALA A 79 10.31 -7.34 16.06
C ALA A 79 9.84 -6.63 14.80
N PHE A 80 10.62 -6.67 13.72
CA PHE A 80 10.24 -6.13 12.42
C PHE A 80 8.92 -6.74 11.92
N THR A 81 8.78 -8.06 12.04
CA THR A 81 7.56 -8.76 11.63
C THR A 81 6.36 -8.34 12.46
N ALA A 82 6.49 -8.30 13.78
CA ALA A 82 5.41 -7.93 14.69
C ALA A 82 4.93 -6.49 14.44
N GLU A 83 5.84 -5.55 14.28
CA GLU A 83 5.51 -4.16 13.96
C GLU A 83 4.88 -4.03 12.58
N GLY A 84 5.40 -4.75 11.56
CA GLY A 84 4.86 -4.76 10.22
C GLY A 84 3.41 -5.24 10.17
N VAL A 85 3.07 -6.28 10.91
CA VAL A 85 1.70 -6.77 11.07
C VAL A 85 0.79 -5.71 11.70
N ALA A 86 1.24 -5.09 12.77
CA ALA A 86 0.48 -4.04 13.46
C ALA A 86 0.23 -2.83 12.55
N LEU A 87 1.23 -2.40 11.79
CA LEU A 87 1.11 -1.30 10.84
C LEU A 87 0.20 -1.65 9.65
N ALA A 88 0.31 -2.86 9.11
CA ALA A 88 -0.56 -3.33 8.03
C ALA A 88 -2.04 -3.34 8.45
N LEU A 89 -2.34 -3.76 9.68
CA LEU A 89 -3.69 -3.70 10.25
C LEU A 89 -4.20 -2.26 10.37
N ARG A 90 -3.36 -1.33 10.81
CA ARG A 90 -3.73 0.09 10.91
C ARG A 90 -4.00 0.70 9.54
N VAL A 91 -3.19 0.39 8.53
CA VAL A 91 -3.44 0.81 7.14
C VAL A 91 -4.76 0.25 6.64
N ALA A 92 -5.02 -1.04 6.86
CA ALA A 92 -6.27 -1.67 6.45
C ALA A 92 -7.50 -1.00 7.08
N VAL A 93 -7.45 -0.65 8.36
CA VAL A 93 -8.53 0.06 9.06
C VAL A 93 -8.79 1.44 8.44
N GLN A 94 -7.74 2.18 8.12
CA GLN A 94 -7.91 3.50 7.50
C GLN A 94 -8.47 3.42 6.09
N LEU A 95 -8.11 2.39 5.31
CA LEU A 95 -8.57 2.23 3.93
C LEU A 95 -9.96 1.58 3.80
N GLY A 96 -10.39 0.80 4.79
CA GLY A 96 -11.70 0.17 4.81
C GLY A 96 -11.81 -1.08 3.92
N THR A 97 -13.06 -1.52 3.67
CA THR A 97 -13.37 -2.79 3.00
C THR A 97 -12.92 -2.88 1.54
N GLY A 98 -12.61 -1.77 0.90
CA GLY A 98 -12.26 -1.71 -0.52
C GLY A 98 -10.84 -2.16 -0.87
N PHE A 99 -9.97 -2.37 0.12
CA PHE A 99 -8.55 -2.64 -0.09
C PHE A 99 -8.05 -3.80 0.75
N ASP A 100 -7.21 -4.64 0.15
CA ASP A 100 -6.35 -5.57 0.86
C ASP A 100 -5.02 -4.90 1.16
N VAL A 101 -4.47 -5.14 2.34
CA VAL A 101 -3.11 -4.75 2.70
C VAL A 101 -2.27 -6.01 2.86
N GLU A 102 -1.24 -6.15 2.04
CA GLU A 102 -0.35 -7.29 2.03
C GLU A 102 0.97 -6.95 2.70
N PHE A 103 1.37 -7.79 3.64
CA PHE A 103 2.68 -7.71 4.28
C PHE A 103 3.43 -9.03 4.12
N ALA A 104 4.57 -8.96 3.44
CA ALA A 104 5.54 -10.04 3.33
C ALA A 104 6.77 -9.66 4.14
N SER A 105 6.99 -10.35 5.28
CA SER A 105 8.16 -10.10 6.12
C SER A 105 9.44 -10.58 5.45
N TYR A 106 10.52 -9.87 5.71
CA TYR A 106 11.87 -10.33 5.37
C TYR A 106 12.46 -11.31 6.39
N GLU A 107 11.75 -11.59 7.47
CA GLU A 107 12.11 -12.66 8.40
C GLU A 107 11.93 -14.03 7.75
N ALA A 108 12.95 -14.87 7.82
CA ALA A 108 12.91 -16.20 7.21
C ALA A 108 11.80 -17.07 7.83
N GLY A 109 11.08 -17.80 6.98
CA GLY A 109 10.04 -18.75 7.41
C GLY A 109 8.69 -18.11 7.75
N VAL A 110 8.54 -16.79 7.60
CA VAL A 110 7.28 -16.08 7.84
C VAL A 110 6.47 -16.00 6.56
N ALA A 111 5.24 -16.48 6.59
CA ALA A 111 4.33 -16.41 5.45
C ALA A 111 3.81 -15.00 5.22
N THR A 112 3.61 -14.65 3.94
CA THR A 112 2.90 -13.42 3.55
C THR A 112 1.49 -13.41 4.13
N ARG A 113 1.08 -12.27 4.65
CA ARG A 113 -0.25 -12.07 5.23
C ARG A 113 -1.00 -10.96 4.51
N ARG A 114 -2.32 -11.12 4.41
CA ARG A 114 -3.24 -10.10 3.91
C ARG A 114 -4.24 -9.72 4.97
N PHE A 115 -4.55 -8.44 5.01
CA PHE A 115 -5.50 -7.85 5.95
C PHE A 115 -6.52 -7.04 5.17
N ARG A 116 -7.77 -7.16 5.53
CA ARG A 116 -8.86 -6.33 5.03
C ARG A 116 -9.74 -5.93 6.20
N SER A 117 -10.12 -4.66 6.28
CA SER A 117 -11.10 -4.23 7.26
C SER A 117 -12.49 -4.75 6.90
N GLU A 118 -13.26 -5.16 7.89
CA GLU A 118 -14.69 -5.50 7.74
C GLU A 118 -15.60 -4.27 7.83
N PHE A 119 -15.02 -3.11 8.13
CA PHE A 119 -15.73 -1.85 8.34
C PHE A 119 -15.42 -0.83 7.24
N PRO A 120 -16.30 0.16 7.03
CA PRO A 120 -15.99 1.30 6.17
C PRO A 120 -14.69 1.98 6.58
N ALA A 121 -14.07 2.70 5.64
CA ALA A 121 -12.82 3.40 5.89
C ALA A 121 -12.90 4.34 7.10
N ASP A 122 -12.00 4.16 8.05
CA ASP A 122 -11.83 5.07 9.19
C ASP A 122 -11.26 6.43 8.73
N ASN A 123 -10.52 6.42 7.62
CA ASN A 123 -9.99 7.60 6.96
C ASN A 123 -10.49 7.67 5.51
N PRO A 124 -11.66 8.28 5.25
CA PRO A 124 -12.23 8.37 3.90
C PRO A 124 -11.34 9.11 2.89
N ALA A 125 -10.54 10.08 3.34
CA ALA A 125 -9.60 10.79 2.48
C ALA A 125 -8.49 9.87 1.96
N ALA A 126 -7.95 8.99 2.80
CA ALA A 126 -6.98 7.98 2.38
C ALA A 126 -7.61 6.96 1.42
N ALA A 127 -8.80 6.46 1.72
CA ALA A 127 -9.52 5.55 0.83
C ALA A 127 -9.78 6.18 -0.55
N ALA A 128 -10.17 7.45 -0.59
CA ALA A 128 -10.36 8.19 -1.84
C ALA A 128 -9.05 8.37 -2.60
N ALA A 129 -7.95 8.66 -1.91
CA ALA A 129 -6.62 8.80 -2.51
C ALA A 129 -6.16 7.50 -3.18
N PHE A 130 -6.29 6.37 -2.51
CA PHE A 130 -5.93 5.06 -3.07
C PHE A 130 -6.88 4.65 -4.21
N THR A 131 -8.16 4.98 -4.13
CA THR A 131 -9.12 4.78 -5.23
C THR A 131 -8.69 5.56 -6.47
N ALA A 132 -8.24 6.81 -6.30
CA ALA A 132 -7.73 7.63 -7.40
C ALA A 132 -6.44 7.05 -8.01
N LEU A 133 -5.52 6.54 -7.17
CA LEU A 133 -4.28 5.89 -7.61
C LEU A 133 -4.54 4.60 -8.39
N ALA A 134 -5.59 3.85 -8.05
CA ALA A 134 -5.98 2.64 -8.75
C ALA A 134 -6.43 2.92 -10.20
N GLY A 135 -6.83 4.15 -10.48
CA GLY A 135 -7.38 4.53 -11.77
C GLY A 135 -8.80 4.00 -12.01
N PRO A 136 -9.38 4.25 -13.20
CA PRO A 136 -10.71 3.78 -13.53
C PRO A 136 -10.76 2.25 -13.58
N ASP A 137 -11.74 1.66 -12.89
CA ASP A 137 -12.03 0.23 -12.98
C ASP A 137 -12.49 -0.11 -14.41
N PRO A 138 -11.74 -0.95 -15.14
CA PRO A 138 -12.14 -1.34 -16.50
C PRO A 138 -13.45 -2.12 -16.56
N ALA A 139 -13.89 -2.69 -15.42
CA ALA A 139 -15.17 -3.40 -15.30
C ALA A 139 -16.33 -2.48 -14.93
N ARG A 140 -16.08 -1.20 -14.57
CA ARG A 140 -17.14 -0.25 -14.21
C ARG A 140 -17.68 0.43 -15.45
N PRO A 141 -18.99 0.33 -15.77
CA PRO A 141 -19.56 1.04 -16.90
C PRO A 141 -19.31 2.56 -16.75
N ARG A 142 -18.76 3.17 -17.79
CA ARG A 142 -18.65 4.62 -17.83
C ARG A 142 -20.05 5.20 -17.77
N PRO A 143 -20.31 6.22 -16.93
CA PRO A 143 -21.57 6.93 -16.99
C PRO A 143 -21.69 7.49 -18.41
N SER A 144 -22.73 7.09 -19.13
CA SER A 144 -23.03 7.64 -20.46
C SER A 144 -23.16 9.14 -20.31
N ALA A 145 -22.33 9.87 -21.07
CA ALA A 145 -22.53 11.31 -21.18
C ALA A 145 -23.96 11.55 -21.66
N LEU A 146 -24.79 12.13 -20.80
CA LEU A 146 -26.11 12.62 -21.22
C LEU A 146 -25.87 13.64 -22.33
N THR A 147 -26.16 13.24 -23.54
CA THR A 147 -26.23 14.16 -24.68
C THR A 147 -27.32 15.17 -24.34
N PRO A 148 -27.03 16.47 -24.26
CA PRO A 148 -28.09 17.46 -24.05
C PRO A 148 -29.04 17.38 -25.25
N ALA A 149 -30.31 17.09 -24.96
CA ALA A 149 -31.35 17.08 -25.95
C ALA A 149 -31.36 18.43 -26.71
N GLY A 150 -31.17 18.37 -28.02
CA GLY A 150 -31.20 19.53 -28.88
C GLY A 150 -32.47 20.33 -28.68
N ARG A 151 -32.33 21.61 -28.40
CA ARG A 151 -33.46 22.55 -28.44
C ARG A 151 -33.97 22.59 -29.87
N THR A 152 -35.14 22.03 -30.08
CA THR A 152 -35.95 22.28 -31.27
C THR A 152 -36.53 23.70 -31.11
N GLY A 153 -36.04 24.63 -31.91
CA GLY A 153 -36.65 25.96 -31.96
C GLY A 153 -38.05 25.89 -32.60
N PRO A 154 -38.96 26.83 -32.25
CA PRO A 154 -40.30 26.81 -32.81
C PRO A 154 -40.30 27.21 -34.30
N PRO A 155 -41.18 26.59 -35.10
CA PRO A 155 -41.35 27.00 -36.51
C PRO A 155 -42.01 28.38 -36.58
N ARG A 156 -41.56 29.18 -37.50
CA ARG A 156 -42.22 30.43 -37.90
C ARG A 156 -43.40 30.13 -38.84
#